data_15b2cdd52a822a4f3f22f0575460f6f9
#
_entry.id   15b2cdd52a822a4f3f22f0575460f6f9
#
_cell.length_a   1.000
_cell.length_b   1.000
_cell.length_c   1.000
_cell.angle_alpha   90.00
_cell.angle_beta   90.00
_cell.angle_gamma   90.00
#
_symmetry.space_group_name_H-M   'P 1'
#
loop_
_entity.id
_entity.type
_entity.pdbx_description
1 polymer ?
#
loop_
_entity_poly.entity_id
_entity_poly.type
_entity_poly.pdbx_seq_one_letter_code
_entity_poly.pdbx_strand_id
1 'polypeptide(L)'
;HIGSQIFDKNAFIAEIEKMFGFIKHLEDTYDIHLNTLDLGGGFAATYTSEDHPIPLQEVCSTIVSHCEKQNQELGLSIQKILIEPGRSVVAEAGSTIYTVGFMKQTPNKKYVFVDGGMADNIRPALYQAKYNADIANKMDAPKDTVYTVAGKACESGDILIEGIALPKCEPG
;
A
#
# COMPACT_ATOMS: atom_id res chain seq x y z
N HIS A 1 3.49 -12.06 8.33
CA HIS A 1 3.45 -10.76 7.61
C HIS A 1 4.84 -10.40 7.13
N ILE A 2 4.99 -10.18 5.84
CA ILE A 2 6.30 -10.02 5.19
C ILE A 2 6.52 -8.63 4.58
N GLY A 3 5.55 -7.76 4.66
CA GLY A 3 5.67 -6.40 4.11
C GLY A 3 4.33 -5.79 3.70
N SER A 4 4.40 -4.68 2.96
CA SER A 4 3.24 -3.90 2.51
C SER A 4 3.44 -3.50 1.06
N GLN A 5 2.35 -3.39 0.28
CA GLN A 5 2.41 -3.12 -1.16
C GLN A 5 3.24 -4.18 -1.91
N ILE A 6 2.91 -5.45 -1.72
CA ILE A 6 3.62 -6.58 -2.33
C ILE A 6 3.02 -6.85 -3.70
N PHE A 7 3.81 -6.60 -4.75
CA PHE A 7 3.42 -6.79 -6.15
C PHE A 7 3.90 -8.13 -6.74
N ASP A 8 4.76 -8.87 -6.01
CA ASP A 8 5.30 -10.15 -6.46
C ASP A 8 4.72 -11.31 -5.64
N LYS A 9 3.98 -12.20 -6.29
CA LYS A 9 3.42 -13.40 -5.65
C LYS A 9 4.49 -14.37 -5.13
N ASN A 10 5.70 -14.34 -5.67
CA ASN A 10 6.79 -15.19 -5.19
C ASN A 10 7.20 -14.85 -3.75
N ALA A 11 6.94 -13.62 -3.28
CA ALA A 11 7.15 -13.26 -1.88
C ALA A 11 6.25 -14.07 -0.95
N PHE A 12 4.98 -14.28 -1.31
CA PHE A 12 4.05 -15.12 -0.54
C PHE A 12 4.43 -16.60 -0.60
N ILE A 13 4.93 -17.07 -1.75
CA ILE A 13 5.44 -18.44 -1.88
C ILE A 13 6.60 -18.67 -0.92
N ALA A 14 7.57 -17.77 -0.91
CA ALA A 14 8.73 -17.85 -0.02
C ALA A 14 8.34 -17.76 1.47
N GLU A 15 7.32 -16.99 1.81
CA GLU A 15 6.76 -16.95 3.15
C GLU A 15 6.17 -18.29 3.55
N ILE A 16 5.33 -18.88 2.70
CA ILE A 16 4.70 -20.17 2.94
C ILE A 16 5.76 -21.25 3.18
N GLU A 17 6.76 -21.34 2.31
CA GLU A 17 7.84 -22.32 2.45
C GLU A 17 8.59 -22.18 3.78
N LYS A 18 8.91 -20.96 4.19
CA LYS A 18 9.55 -20.68 5.49
C LYS A 18 8.67 -21.04 6.68
N MET A 19 7.40 -20.66 6.63
CA MET A 19 6.46 -20.92 7.73
C MET A 19 6.18 -22.42 7.88
N PHE A 20 5.97 -23.12 6.78
CA PHE A 20 5.77 -24.56 6.82
C PHE A 20 7.03 -25.31 7.29
N GLY A 21 8.22 -24.89 6.84
CA GLY A 21 9.48 -25.41 7.35
C GLY A 21 9.66 -25.19 8.86
N PHE A 22 9.25 -24.02 9.37
CA PHE A 22 9.27 -23.72 10.80
C PHE A 22 8.25 -24.59 11.59
N ILE A 23 7.04 -24.73 11.08
CA ILE A 23 6.00 -25.59 11.69
C ILE A 23 6.50 -27.05 11.74
N LYS A 24 7.13 -27.55 10.66
CA LYS A 24 7.71 -28.89 10.64
C LYS A 24 8.80 -29.05 11.71
N HIS A 25 9.65 -28.05 11.86
CA HIS A 25 10.67 -28.07 12.92
C HIS A 25 10.05 -28.11 14.33
N LEU A 26 8.96 -27.39 14.58
CA LEU A 26 8.24 -27.42 15.87
C LEU A 26 7.64 -28.81 16.13
N GLU A 27 7.05 -29.43 15.12
CA GLU A 27 6.49 -30.78 15.22
C GLU A 27 7.57 -31.81 15.51
N ASP A 28 8.65 -31.80 14.72
CA ASP A 28 9.74 -32.81 14.86
C ASP A 28 10.56 -32.67 16.15
N THR A 29 10.70 -31.43 16.65
CA THR A 29 11.59 -31.15 17.80
C THR A 29 10.83 -31.12 19.11
N TYR A 30 9.60 -30.65 19.13
CA TYR A 30 8.85 -30.36 20.35
C TYR A 30 7.51 -31.07 20.44
N ASP A 31 7.14 -31.87 19.43
CA ASP A 31 5.84 -32.55 19.33
C ASP A 31 4.65 -31.55 19.37
N ILE A 32 4.87 -30.33 18.81
CA ILE A 32 3.85 -29.28 18.73
C ILE A 32 3.14 -29.38 17.38
N HIS A 33 1.86 -29.76 17.41
CA HIS A 33 1.02 -29.87 16.22
C HIS A 33 0.14 -28.64 16.06
N LEU A 34 0.39 -27.88 14.99
CA LEU A 34 -0.42 -26.70 14.62
C LEU A 34 -1.38 -27.06 13.50
N ASN A 35 -2.59 -26.50 13.54
CA ASN A 35 -3.61 -26.71 12.52
C ASN A 35 -4.05 -25.42 11.81
N THR A 36 -3.52 -24.28 12.24
CA THR A 36 -3.87 -22.96 11.71
C THR A 36 -2.61 -22.16 11.45
N LEU A 37 -2.53 -21.53 10.31
CA LEU A 37 -1.45 -20.61 9.92
C LEU A 37 -2.06 -19.29 9.45
N ASP A 38 -1.59 -18.19 10.02
CA ASP A 38 -1.88 -16.84 9.55
C ASP A 38 -0.66 -16.29 8.80
N LEU A 39 -0.86 -15.92 7.54
CA LEU A 39 0.16 -15.34 6.65
C LEU A 39 0.18 -13.80 6.69
N GLY A 40 -0.76 -13.19 7.44
CA GLY A 40 -0.87 -11.74 7.51
C GLY A 40 -1.43 -11.10 6.24
N GLY A 41 -0.99 -9.91 5.95
CA GLY A 41 -1.49 -9.10 4.84
C GLY A 41 -0.41 -8.69 3.85
N GLY A 42 -0.46 -7.41 3.45
CA GLY A 42 0.54 -6.82 2.56
C GLY A 42 0.16 -6.81 1.07
N PHE A 43 -1.02 -7.32 0.72
CA PHE A 43 -1.53 -7.31 -0.65
C PHE A 43 -1.55 -5.88 -1.22
N ALA A 44 -1.00 -5.72 -2.43
CA ALA A 44 -0.89 -4.42 -3.07
C ALA A 44 -2.25 -3.85 -3.49
N ALA A 45 -2.33 -2.53 -3.56
CA ALA A 45 -3.44 -1.77 -4.11
C ALA A 45 -2.92 -0.71 -5.09
N THR A 46 -3.76 -0.24 -5.99
CA THR A 46 -3.47 0.82 -6.94
C THR A 46 -3.53 2.19 -6.26
N TYR A 47 -2.44 2.93 -6.27
CA TYR A 47 -2.38 4.34 -5.84
C TYR A 47 -2.15 5.28 -7.02
N THR A 48 -1.41 4.80 -8.02
CA THR A 48 -1.10 5.56 -9.23
C THR A 48 -1.29 4.68 -10.47
N SER A 49 -1.30 5.28 -11.65
CA SER A 49 -1.39 4.54 -12.92
C SER A 49 -0.19 3.62 -13.20
N GLU A 50 0.89 3.77 -12.43
CA GLU A 50 2.08 2.92 -12.53
C GLU A 50 1.94 1.63 -11.72
N ASP A 51 0.97 1.56 -10.80
CA ASP A 51 0.76 0.41 -9.94
C ASP A 51 -0.08 -0.66 -10.65
N HIS A 52 0.44 -1.86 -10.72
CA HIS A 52 -0.22 -3.01 -11.33
C HIS A 52 -0.27 -4.18 -10.34
N PRO A 53 -1.12 -4.11 -9.30
CA PRO A 53 -1.24 -5.20 -8.33
C PRO A 53 -1.75 -6.47 -9.00
N ILE A 54 -1.24 -7.61 -8.54
CA ILE A 54 -1.78 -8.90 -8.96
C ILE A 54 -3.22 -9.01 -8.44
N PRO A 55 -4.17 -9.49 -9.26
CA PRO A 55 -5.54 -9.70 -8.81
C PRO A 55 -5.57 -10.54 -7.53
N LEU A 56 -6.32 -10.09 -6.52
CA LEU A 56 -6.38 -10.74 -5.21
C LEU A 56 -6.78 -12.22 -5.32
N GLN A 57 -7.69 -12.53 -6.24
CA GLN A 57 -8.09 -13.91 -6.51
C GLN A 57 -6.91 -14.79 -6.96
N GLU A 58 -6.01 -14.26 -7.80
CA GLU A 58 -4.83 -15.00 -8.25
C GLU A 58 -3.86 -15.24 -7.09
N VAL A 59 -3.62 -14.22 -6.25
CA VAL A 59 -2.76 -14.36 -5.08
C VAL A 59 -3.34 -15.39 -4.11
N CYS A 60 -4.63 -15.32 -3.79
CA CYS A 60 -5.31 -16.27 -2.92
C CYS A 60 -5.23 -17.70 -3.47
N SER A 61 -5.45 -17.90 -4.78
CA SER A 61 -5.32 -19.21 -5.41
C SER A 61 -3.89 -19.75 -5.31
N THR A 62 -2.89 -18.90 -5.48
CA THR A 62 -1.47 -19.26 -5.32
C THR A 62 -1.18 -19.67 -3.88
N ILE A 63 -1.66 -18.91 -2.89
CA ILE A 63 -1.50 -19.22 -1.47
C ILE A 63 -2.09 -20.60 -1.15
N VAL A 64 -3.34 -20.83 -1.51
CA VAL A 64 -4.04 -22.08 -1.22
C VAL A 64 -3.29 -23.27 -1.84
N SER A 65 -2.99 -23.22 -3.13
CA SER A 65 -2.30 -24.32 -3.83
C SER A 65 -0.91 -24.61 -3.26
N HIS A 66 -0.17 -23.58 -2.85
CA HIS A 66 1.15 -23.75 -2.23
C HIS A 66 1.05 -24.33 -0.81
N CYS A 67 0.08 -23.90 -0.01
CA CYS A 67 -0.15 -24.47 1.32
C CYS A 67 -0.55 -25.94 1.24
N GLU A 68 -1.43 -26.30 0.32
CA GLU A 68 -1.80 -27.70 0.07
C GLU A 68 -0.59 -28.56 -0.33
N LYS A 69 0.23 -28.04 -1.22
CA LYS A 69 1.48 -28.70 -1.64
C LYS A 69 2.43 -28.90 -0.46
N GLN A 70 2.65 -27.88 0.36
CA GLN A 70 3.54 -27.95 1.53
C GLN A 70 3.01 -28.94 2.60
N ASN A 71 1.69 -28.96 2.84
CA ASN A 71 1.08 -29.97 3.70
C ASN A 71 1.42 -31.41 3.25
N GLN A 72 1.29 -31.66 1.95
CA GLN A 72 1.57 -32.99 1.40
C GLN A 72 3.05 -33.34 1.46
N GLU A 73 3.93 -32.42 1.05
CA GLU A 73 5.38 -32.66 0.99
C GLU A 73 6.01 -32.85 2.36
N LEU A 74 5.54 -32.14 3.38
CA LEU A 74 6.08 -32.17 4.74
C LEU A 74 5.30 -33.07 5.69
N GLY A 75 4.18 -33.65 5.26
CA GLY A 75 3.32 -34.48 6.09
C GLY A 75 2.64 -33.73 7.22
N LEU A 76 2.39 -32.43 7.03
CA LEU A 76 1.72 -31.57 7.99
C LEU A 76 0.19 -31.61 7.83
N SER A 77 -0.52 -31.08 8.82
CA SER A 77 -2.00 -31.08 8.88
C SER A 77 -2.56 -29.68 9.14
N ILE A 78 -2.03 -28.66 8.46
CA ILE A 78 -2.59 -27.30 8.52
C ILE A 78 -3.95 -27.33 7.80
N GLN A 79 -5.02 -27.05 8.55
CA GLN A 79 -6.41 -27.11 8.08
C GLN A 79 -6.96 -25.74 7.77
N LYS A 80 -6.40 -24.68 8.38
CA LYS A 80 -6.92 -23.32 8.28
C LYS A 80 -5.79 -22.36 7.94
N ILE A 81 -5.95 -21.67 6.81
CA ILE A 81 -5.08 -20.56 6.41
C ILE A 81 -5.86 -19.28 6.62
N LEU A 82 -5.23 -18.32 7.30
CA LEU A 82 -5.74 -16.97 7.51
C LEU A 82 -4.91 -15.98 6.70
N ILE A 83 -5.54 -14.91 6.27
CA ILE A 83 -4.91 -13.74 5.68
C ILE A 83 -5.55 -12.48 6.27
N GLU A 84 -4.80 -11.37 6.28
CA GLU A 84 -5.20 -10.10 6.87
C GLU A 84 -5.20 -8.97 5.81
N PRO A 85 -6.06 -9.03 4.79
CA PRO A 85 -6.13 -8.01 3.76
C PRO A 85 -6.69 -6.70 4.35
N GLY A 86 -5.91 -5.64 4.32
CA GLY A 86 -6.35 -4.31 4.75
C GLY A 86 -6.51 -3.40 3.54
N ARG A 87 -5.39 -2.88 3.07
CA ARG A 87 -5.31 -1.90 1.99
C ARG A 87 -5.98 -2.36 0.71
N SER A 88 -5.73 -3.58 0.27
CA SER A 88 -6.31 -4.15 -0.95
C SER A 88 -7.85 -4.20 -0.98
N VAL A 89 -8.49 -4.07 0.20
CA VAL A 89 -9.97 -4.05 0.29
C VAL A 89 -10.54 -2.64 0.20
N VAL A 90 -9.86 -1.63 0.76
CA VAL A 90 -10.45 -0.31 0.99
C VAL A 90 -9.69 0.86 0.39
N ALA A 91 -8.45 0.69 -0.06
CA ALA A 91 -7.61 1.83 -0.46
C ALA A 91 -8.19 2.62 -1.63
N GLU A 92 -8.77 1.95 -2.61
CA GLU A 92 -9.34 2.59 -3.80
C GLU A 92 -10.73 3.20 -3.55
N ALA A 93 -11.36 2.88 -2.43
CA ALA A 93 -12.66 3.41 -2.04
C ALA A 93 -12.58 4.71 -1.23
N GLY A 94 -11.40 5.12 -0.79
CA GLY A 94 -11.19 6.26 0.09
C GLY A 94 -10.54 7.45 -0.63
N SER A 95 -11.00 8.66 -0.30
CA SER A 95 -10.37 9.92 -0.70
C SER A 95 -10.24 10.84 0.50
N THR A 96 -9.14 11.59 0.57
CA THR A 96 -8.96 12.64 1.57
C THR A 96 -9.13 13.99 0.89
N ILE A 97 -9.97 14.86 1.44
CA ILE A 97 -10.23 16.18 0.91
C ILE A 97 -9.48 17.20 1.77
N TYR A 98 -8.73 18.07 1.12
CA TYR A 98 -8.05 19.20 1.73
C TYR A 98 -8.46 20.49 1.05
N THR A 99 -8.39 21.59 1.80
CA THR A 99 -8.60 22.93 1.26
C THR A 99 -7.26 23.57 0.87
N VAL A 100 -7.20 24.18 -0.30
CA VAL A 100 -6.04 25.00 -0.71
C VAL A 100 -6.01 26.26 0.13
N GLY A 101 -5.01 26.37 1.01
CA GLY A 101 -4.86 27.52 1.90
C GLY A 101 -3.98 28.63 1.31
N PHE A 102 -2.88 28.26 0.69
CA PHE A 102 -1.88 29.19 0.19
C PHE A 102 -1.14 28.62 -1.04
N MET A 103 -0.60 29.53 -1.85
CA MET A 103 0.21 29.17 -3.01
C MET A 103 1.53 29.93 -3.02
N LYS A 104 2.60 29.28 -3.43
CA LYS A 104 3.91 29.90 -3.58
C LYS A 104 4.56 29.46 -4.87
N GLN A 105 5.11 30.39 -5.58
CA GLN A 105 5.95 30.13 -6.75
C GLN A 105 7.40 30.50 -6.45
N THR A 106 8.30 29.56 -6.74
CA THR A 106 9.74 29.76 -6.76
C THR A 106 10.23 29.69 -8.21
N PRO A 107 11.50 30.00 -8.51
CA PRO A 107 12.02 29.85 -9.86
C PRO A 107 11.86 28.41 -10.42
N ASN A 108 11.89 27.39 -9.56
CA ASN A 108 11.94 25.99 -9.97
C ASN A 108 10.63 25.21 -9.71
N LYS A 109 9.76 25.66 -8.80
CA LYS A 109 8.58 24.90 -8.36
C LYS A 109 7.41 25.82 -8.05
N LYS A 110 6.20 25.30 -8.32
CA LYS A 110 4.95 25.88 -7.83
C LYS A 110 4.42 25.00 -6.70
N TYR A 111 4.18 25.59 -5.56
CA TYR A 111 3.64 24.93 -4.37
C TYR A 111 2.18 25.27 -4.17
N VAL A 112 1.42 24.27 -3.79
CA VAL A 112 0.06 24.37 -3.26
C VAL A 112 0.11 23.88 -1.83
N PHE A 113 -0.17 24.75 -0.87
CA PHE A 113 -0.24 24.39 0.56
C PHE A 113 -1.69 24.11 0.93
N VAL A 114 -1.90 22.99 1.58
CA VAL A 114 -3.22 22.52 2.01
C VAL A 114 -3.34 22.52 3.54
N ASP A 115 -4.57 22.49 4.04
CA ASP A 115 -4.86 22.50 5.48
C ASP A 115 -4.58 21.16 6.20
N GLY A 116 -4.15 20.13 5.46
CA GLY A 116 -3.63 18.88 5.97
C GLY A 116 -2.12 18.78 5.91
N GLY A 117 -1.58 17.58 5.89
CA GLY A 117 -0.15 17.33 5.76
C GLY A 117 0.31 15.98 6.30
N MET A 118 1.61 15.90 6.66
CA MET A 118 2.23 14.69 7.17
C MET A 118 1.61 14.15 8.46
N ALA A 119 0.93 14.98 9.24
CA ALA A 119 0.21 14.54 10.43
C ALA A 119 -1.03 13.69 10.10
N ASP A 120 -1.60 13.90 8.91
CA ASP A 120 -2.76 13.13 8.43
C ASP A 120 -2.30 11.93 7.59
N ASN A 121 -1.23 12.12 6.80
CA ASN A 121 -0.66 11.08 5.97
C ASN A 121 0.87 11.15 5.97
N ILE A 122 1.49 10.40 6.88
CA ILE A 122 2.94 10.33 7.04
C ILE A 122 3.64 9.50 5.93
N ARG A 123 2.88 8.70 5.16
CA ARG A 123 3.45 7.71 4.24
C ARG A 123 4.32 8.29 3.12
N PRO A 124 4.04 9.46 2.51
CA PRO A 124 4.97 10.07 1.57
C PRO A 124 6.34 10.32 2.18
N ALA A 125 6.41 10.85 3.40
CA ALA A 125 7.66 11.17 4.08
C ALA A 125 8.42 9.90 4.52
N LEU A 126 7.74 8.89 5.08
CA LEU A 126 8.38 7.68 5.62
C LEU A 126 8.70 6.64 4.56
N TYR A 127 7.81 6.46 3.59
CA TYR A 127 7.87 5.35 2.64
C TYR A 127 8.00 5.79 1.19
N GLN A 128 8.11 7.10 0.94
CA GLN A 128 8.09 7.67 -0.41
C GLN A 128 6.85 7.23 -1.21
N ALA A 129 5.74 7.00 -0.49
CA ALA A 129 4.50 6.55 -1.08
C ALA A 129 3.94 7.61 -2.03
N LYS A 130 3.63 7.20 -3.25
CA LYS A 130 3.03 8.06 -4.26
C LYS A 130 1.51 8.06 -4.12
N TYR A 131 0.91 9.20 -4.42
CA TYR A 131 -0.54 9.39 -4.44
C TYR A 131 -0.95 10.19 -5.67
N ASN A 132 -2.19 10.02 -6.10
CA ASN A 132 -2.84 10.89 -7.05
C ASN A 132 -3.65 11.98 -6.34
N ALA A 133 -3.86 13.10 -7.02
CA ALA A 133 -4.75 14.15 -6.57
C ALA A 133 -5.49 14.79 -7.74
N ASP A 134 -6.60 15.40 -7.43
CA ASP A 134 -7.38 16.23 -8.33
C ASP A 134 -7.91 17.46 -7.61
N ILE A 135 -8.38 18.45 -8.37
CA ILE A 135 -9.07 19.61 -7.83
C ILE A 135 -10.57 19.34 -7.90
N ALA A 136 -11.18 19.07 -6.74
CA ALA A 136 -12.55 18.55 -6.63
C ALA A 136 -13.61 19.40 -7.33
N ASN A 137 -13.46 20.71 -7.35
CA ASN A 137 -14.36 21.64 -8.04
C ASN A 137 -13.94 21.96 -9.48
N LYS A 138 -12.91 21.29 -10.04
CA LYS A 138 -12.37 21.50 -11.40
C LYS A 138 -11.97 20.18 -12.06
N MET A 139 -12.69 19.09 -11.80
CA MET A 139 -12.35 17.72 -12.25
C MET A 139 -12.17 17.61 -13.77
N ASP A 140 -12.99 18.35 -14.55
CA ASP A 140 -12.98 18.32 -16.01
C ASP A 140 -12.06 19.40 -16.63
N ALA A 141 -11.39 20.20 -15.81
CA ALA A 141 -10.51 21.26 -16.31
C ALA A 141 -9.14 20.72 -16.75
N PRO A 142 -8.46 21.37 -17.72
CA PRO A 142 -7.14 20.96 -18.17
C PRO A 142 -6.12 20.93 -17.04
N LYS A 143 -5.36 19.84 -16.93
CA LYS A 143 -4.26 19.64 -15.96
C LYS A 143 -2.96 20.15 -16.57
N ASP A 144 -2.83 21.46 -16.75
CA ASP A 144 -1.76 22.11 -17.49
C ASP A 144 -0.63 22.69 -16.60
N THR A 145 -0.78 22.61 -15.30
CA THR A 145 0.17 23.20 -14.37
C THR A 145 0.71 22.15 -13.40
N VAL A 146 2.04 22.04 -13.32
CA VAL A 146 2.69 21.12 -12.39
C VAL A 146 2.87 21.79 -11.02
N TYR A 147 2.39 21.10 -9.98
CA TYR A 147 2.47 21.55 -8.60
C TYR A 147 3.19 20.55 -7.69
N THR A 148 3.74 21.06 -6.61
CA THR A 148 4.10 20.27 -5.42
C THR A 148 3.05 20.57 -4.35
N VAL A 149 2.35 19.53 -3.89
CA VAL A 149 1.33 19.64 -2.83
C VAL A 149 2.03 19.47 -1.49
N ALA A 150 2.00 20.50 -0.68
CA ALA A 150 2.66 20.55 0.63
C ALA A 150 1.63 20.74 1.74
N GLY A 151 1.94 20.23 2.91
CA GLY A 151 1.13 20.44 4.11
C GLY A 151 1.41 21.77 4.80
N LYS A 152 0.84 21.92 5.98
CA LYS A 152 0.89 23.14 6.81
C LYS A 152 1.98 23.13 7.88
N ALA A 153 2.71 22.05 8.05
CA ALA A 153 3.74 21.96 9.07
C ALA A 153 4.99 22.75 8.67
N CYS A 154 5.68 23.31 9.67
CA CYS A 154 6.98 23.97 9.48
C CYS A 154 8.09 22.90 9.40
N GLU A 155 7.97 21.99 8.45
CA GLU A 155 8.85 20.84 8.22
C GLU A 155 9.06 20.65 6.71
N SER A 156 10.30 20.58 6.29
CA SER A 156 10.66 20.47 4.86
C SER A 156 10.16 19.15 4.22
N GLY A 157 9.96 18.13 5.03
CA GLY A 157 9.42 16.83 4.63
C GLY A 157 7.89 16.78 4.53
N ASP A 158 7.17 17.86 4.84
CA ASP A 158 5.71 17.94 4.75
C ASP A 158 5.24 18.12 3.30
N ILE A 159 5.65 17.19 2.45
CA ILE A 159 5.30 17.10 1.04
C ILE A 159 4.38 15.88 0.87
N LEU A 160 3.16 16.13 0.44
CA LEU A 160 2.18 15.07 0.18
C LEU A 160 2.36 14.47 -1.21
N ILE A 161 2.56 15.34 -2.22
CA ILE A 161 2.77 14.90 -3.61
C ILE A 161 3.75 15.85 -4.28
N GLU A 162 4.76 15.33 -4.92
CA GLU A 162 5.74 16.11 -5.68
C GLU A 162 5.50 15.97 -7.19
N GLY A 163 5.39 17.11 -7.89
CA GLY A 163 5.39 17.14 -9.34
C GLY A 163 4.12 16.60 -10.02
N ILE A 164 2.94 16.91 -9.48
CA ILE A 164 1.66 16.50 -10.07
C ILE A 164 1.07 17.57 -11.00
N ALA A 165 0.57 17.15 -12.16
CA ALA A 165 -0.18 17.99 -13.08
C ALA A 165 -1.62 18.15 -12.60
N LEU A 166 -2.02 19.38 -12.33
CA LEU A 166 -3.38 19.75 -11.86
C LEU A 166 -3.95 20.93 -12.66
N PRO A 167 -5.28 21.11 -12.65
CA PRO A 167 -5.87 22.36 -13.06
C PRO A 167 -5.32 23.52 -12.25
N LYS A 168 -5.39 24.74 -12.81
CA LYS A 168 -4.95 25.93 -12.09
C LYS A 168 -5.66 26.05 -10.74
N CYS A 169 -4.87 25.99 -9.65
CA CYS A 169 -5.35 26.09 -8.28
C CYS A 169 -5.50 27.54 -7.85
N GLU A 170 -6.38 27.75 -6.88
CA GLU A 170 -6.59 29.03 -6.17
C GLU A 170 -6.90 28.71 -4.70
N PRO A 171 -6.59 29.62 -3.74
CA PRO A 171 -6.99 29.45 -2.35
C PRO A 171 -8.51 29.39 -2.19
N GLY A 172 -9.00 28.54 -1.26
CA GLY A 172 -10.44 28.25 -1.04
C GLY A 172 -10.88 27.10 -1.88
#